data_63305f4f2c0021b3e35a191734e957cb
#
_entry.id   63305f4f2c0021b3e35a191734e957cb
#
_cell.length_a   1.000
_cell.length_b   1.000
_cell.length_c   1.000
_cell.angle_alpha   90.00
_cell.angle_beta   90.00
_cell.angle_gamma   90.00
#
_symmetry.space_group_name_H-M   'P 1'
#
loop_
_entity.id
_entity.type
_entity.pdbx_description
1 polymer ?
#
loop_
_entity_poly.entity_id
_entity_poly.type
_entity_poly.pdbx_seq_one_letter_code
_entity_poly.pdbx_strand_id
1 'polypeptide(L)'
;MHYPWKALLRAGSRGCSETDYGQNLMRKMMLSYDPDPKEYVRLAGFGYRMLAEAIKADLPYRISCPALLICGEKDRAGSAKSYNKKWHQREGIPLKWIKNAGHNSNTDQPDEVNRLIEKFIGEVDGKNLAKSKKTILYEA
;
A
#
# COMPACT_ATOMS: atom_id res chain seq x y z
N MET A 1 12.40 -5.78 27.05
CA MET A 1 11.32 -6.70 26.65
C MET A 1 11.86 -7.55 25.50
N HIS A 2 12.09 -8.84 25.72
CA HIS A 2 12.68 -9.72 24.71
C HIS A 2 11.55 -10.30 23.87
N TYR A 3 11.26 -9.69 22.71
CA TYR A 3 10.27 -10.24 21.79
C TYR A 3 10.89 -11.48 21.10
N PRO A 4 10.30 -12.66 21.20
CA PRO A 4 10.88 -13.85 20.57
C PRO A 4 10.85 -13.68 19.06
N TRP A 5 12.02 -13.58 18.43
CA TRP A 5 12.19 -13.34 16.99
C TRP A 5 11.34 -14.27 16.11
N LYS A 6 11.27 -15.56 16.47
CA LYS A 6 10.42 -16.53 15.76
C LYS A 6 8.92 -16.17 15.77
N ALA A 7 8.42 -15.63 16.88
CA ALA A 7 7.03 -15.17 16.97
C ALA A 7 6.79 -13.93 16.12
N LEU A 8 7.74 -12.98 16.10
CA LEU A 8 7.68 -11.79 15.26
C LEU A 8 7.69 -12.15 13.77
N LEU A 9 8.56 -13.07 13.34
CA LEU A 9 8.58 -13.59 11.96
C LEU A 9 7.23 -14.20 11.55
N ARG A 10 6.65 -15.00 12.42
CA ARG A 10 5.34 -15.62 12.15
C ARG A 10 4.23 -14.58 12.09
N ALA A 11 4.17 -13.67 13.04
CA ALA A 11 3.15 -12.64 13.09
C ALA A 11 3.25 -11.68 11.91
N GLY A 12 4.45 -11.21 11.57
CA GLY A 12 4.69 -10.30 10.45
C GLY A 12 4.34 -10.92 9.10
N SER A 13 4.80 -12.16 8.85
CA SER A 13 4.50 -12.82 7.58
C SER A 13 3.01 -13.11 7.39
N ARG A 14 2.34 -13.64 8.41
CA ARG A 14 0.90 -13.95 8.36
C ARG A 14 0.01 -12.69 8.41
N GLY A 15 0.48 -11.65 9.05
CA GLY A 15 -0.25 -10.38 9.13
C GLY A 15 -0.28 -9.59 7.82
N CYS A 16 0.72 -9.81 6.95
CA CYS A 16 0.88 -9.05 5.71
C CYS A 16 0.29 -9.74 4.48
N SER A 17 0.18 -11.07 4.46
CA SER A 17 -0.24 -11.81 3.26
C SER A 17 -1.14 -12.99 3.60
N GLU A 18 -2.07 -13.30 2.72
CA GLU A 18 -3.00 -14.43 2.82
C GLU A 18 -2.47 -15.67 2.06
N THR A 19 -1.54 -15.50 1.12
CA THR A 19 -0.97 -16.60 0.34
C THR A 19 0.33 -17.13 0.96
N ASP A 20 0.59 -18.43 0.78
CA ASP A 20 1.86 -19.04 1.21
C ASP A 20 3.05 -18.38 0.52
N TYR A 21 2.90 -18.00 -0.75
CA TYR A 21 3.93 -17.28 -1.50
C TYR A 21 4.27 -15.94 -0.85
N GLY A 22 3.26 -15.11 -0.61
CA GLY A 22 3.47 -13.79 0.00
C GLY A 22 3.97 -13.88 1.43
N GLN A 23 3.48 -14.84 2.23
CA GLN A 23 3.99 -15.09 3.58
C GLN A 23 5.46 -15.52 3.58
N ASN A 24 5.85 -16.40 2.65
CA ASN A 24 7.24 -16.85 2.51
C ASN A 24 8.15 -15.71 2.02
N LEU A 25 7.69 -14.88 1.10
CA LEU A 25 8.42 -13.70 0.63
C LEU A 25 8.66 -12.73 1.78
N MET A 26 7.61 -12.38 2.52
CA MET A 26 7.73 -11.49 3.70
C MET A 26 8.68 -12.07 4.74
N ARG A 27 8.60 -13.37 5.00
CA ARG A 27 9.52 -14.04 5.93
C ARG A 27 10.97 -13.95 5.47
N LYS A 28 11.25 -14.16 4.18
CA LYS A 28 12.60 -14.00 3.62
C LYS A 28 13.11 -12.58 3.79
N MET A 29 12.27 -11.57 3.54
CA MET A 29 12.63 -10.17 3.75
C MET A 29 12.97 -9.89 5.21
N MET A 30 12.16 -10.37 6.16
CA MET A 30 12.44 -10.21 7.58
C MET A 30 13.74 -10.92 8.00
N LEU A 31 14.03 -12.10 7.45
CA LEU A 31 15.25 -12.86 7.72
C LEU A 31 16.50 -12.21 7.15
N SER A 32 16.39 -11.28 6.18
CA SER A 32 17.54 -10.53 5.70
C SER A 32 18.20 -9.65 6.78
N TYR A 33 17.48 -9.40 7.88
CA TYR A 33 18.02 -8.72 9.08
C TYR A 33 18.60 -9.68 10.14
N ASP A 34 18.52 -11.00 9.92
CA ASP A 34 19.19 -11.99 10.72
C ASP A 34 20.68 -12.08 10.24
N PRO A 35 21.71 -12.00 11.09
CA PRO A 35 21.73 -12.29 12.52
C PRO A 35 21.44 -11.12 13.45
N ASP A 36 21.12 -9.92 12.96
CA ASP A 36 20.79 -8.79 13.83
C ASP A 36 19.30 -8.38 13.80
N PRO A 37 18.42 -9.17 14.45
CA PRO A 37 17.00 -8.83 14.54
C PRO A 37 16.73 -7.55 15.33
N LYS A 38 17.70 -7.01 16.08
CA LYS A 38 17.58 -5.73 16.77
C LYS A 38 17.47 -4.58 15.77
N GLU A 39 18.20 -4.66 14.65
CA GLU A 39 18.12 -3.66 13.58
C GLU A 39 16.73 -3.62 12.96
N TYR A 40 16.12 -4.76 12.68
CA TYR A 40 14.73 -4.82 12.22
C TYR A 40 13.78 -4.13 13.19
N VAL A 41 13.88 -4.43 14.49
CA VAL A 41 13.04 -3.82 15.53
C VAL A 41 13.29 -2.31 15.63
N ARG A 42 14.55 -1.87 15.50
CA ARG A 42 14.93 -0.46 15.51
C ARG A 42 14.28 0.30 14.34
N LEU A 43 14.39 -0.23 13.13
CA LEU A 43 13.82 0.38 11.91
C LEU A 43 12.29 0.41 11.96
N ALA A 44 11.65 -0.69 12.37
CA ALA A 44 10.20 -0.73 12.55
C ALA A 44 9.73 0.30 13.59
N GLY A 45 10.43 0.39 14.72
CA GLY A 45 10.13 1.38 15.77
C GLY A 45 10.31 2.82 15.28
N PHE A 46 11.29 3.08 14.43
CA PHE A 46 11.47 4.39 13.79
C PHE A 46 10.29 4.72 12.86
N GLY A 47 9.91 3.79 11.99
CA GLY A 47 8.76 3.97 11.09
C GLY A 47 7.46 4.25 11.85
N TYR A 48 7.17 3.54 12.93
CA TYR A 48 5.99 3.81 13.76
C TYR A 48 6.04 5.18 14.45
N ARG A 49 7.21 5.64 14.89
CA ARG A 49 7.34 7.01 15.44
C ARG A 49 7.07 8.08 14.39
N MET A 50 7.65 7.94 13.20
CA MET A 50 7.39 8.88 12.09
C MET A 50 5.90 8.92 11.73
N LEU A 51 5.23 7.77 11.67
CA LEU A 51 3.80 7.70 11.43
C LEU A 51 3.00 8.41 12.54
N ALA A 52 3.35 8.21 13.79
CA ALA A 52 2.69 8.87 14.91
C ALA A 52 2.88 10.40 14.87
N GLU A 53 4.05 10.87 14.51
CA GLU A 53 4.32 12.32 14.34
C GLU A 53 3.53 12.91 13.17
N ALA A 54 3.47 12.22 12.04
CA ALA A 54 2.67 12.64 10.89
C ALA A 54 1.17 12.72 11.22
N ILE A 55 0.64 11.76 11.99
CA ILE A 55 -0.75 11.78 12.46
C ILE A 55 -1.00 12.96 13.41
N LYS A 56 -0.07 13.26 14.32
CA LYS A 56 -0.20 14.39 15.25
C LYS A 56 -0.14 15.73 14.53
N ALA A 57 0.65 15.83 13.48
CA ALA A 57 0.79 17.06 12.71
C ALA A 57 -0.50 17.44 11.96
N ASP A 58 -1.40 16.47 11.71
CA ASP A 58 -2.71 16.63 11.05
C ASP A 58 -2.68 17.59 9.85
N LEU A 59 -1.61 17.51 9.06
CA LEU A 59 -1.43 18.38 7.90
C LEU A 59 -2.49 18.07 6.85
N PRO A 60 -3.02 19.09 6.15
CA PRO A 60 -4.02 18.91 5.09
C PRO A 60 -3.39 18.27 3.86
N TYR A 61 -3.12 16.98 3.94
CA TYR A 61 -2.53 16.23 2.85
C TYR A 61 -3.55 16.02 1.74
N ARG A 62 -3.26 16.55 0.56
CA ARG A 62 -4.06 16.32 -0.65
C ARG A 62 -3.17 15.83 -1.78
N ILE A 63 -3.64 14.82 -2.51
CA ILE A 63 -2.99 14.36 -3.73
C ILE A 63 -3.50 15.20 -4.89
N SER A 64 -2.60 15.92 -5.56
CA SER A 64 -2.91 16.79 -6.71
C SER A 64 -2.79 16.08 -8.07
N CYS A 65 -2.29 14.85 -8.09
CA CYS A 65 -2.18 14.03 -9.31
C CYS A 65 -3.27 12.96 -9.34
N PRO A 66 -3.51 12.34 -10.51
CA PRO A 66 -4.35 11.15 -10.60
C PRO A 66 -3.87 10.07 -9.63
N ALA A 67 -4.81 9.48 -8.88
CA ALA A 67 -4.49 8.49 -7.86
C ALA A 67 -5.52 7.34 -7.84
N LEU A 68 -5.06 6.16 -7.46
CA LEU A 68 -5.87 4.97 -7.25
C LEU A 68 -5.47 4.33 -5.92
N LEU A 69 -6.44 4.09 -5.05
CA LEU A 69 -6.25 3.31 -3.82
C LEU A 69 -6.54 1.84 -4.08
N ILE A 70 -5.61 0.97 -3.69
CA ILE A 70 -5.76 -0.49 -3.78
C ILE A 70 -5.58 -1.06 -2.37
N CYS A 71 -6.52 -1.88 -1.91
CA CYS A 71 -6.49 -2.44 -0.56
C CYS A 71 -7.03 -3.88 -0.56
N GLY A 72 -6.35 -4.78 0.13
CA GLY A 72 -6.83 -6.15 0.30
C GLY A 72 -8.06 -6.20 1.23
N GLU A 73 -9.06 -7.01 0.88
CA GLU A 73 -10.26 -7.17 1.72
C GLU A 73 -9.93 -7.75 3.10
N LYS A 74 -8.89 -8.60 3.17
CA LYS A 74 -8.42 -9.24 4.39
C LYS A 74 -7.25 -8.51 5.06
N ASP A 75 -6.94 -7.28 4.63
CA ASP A 75 -5.86 -6.49 5.23
C ASP A 75 -6.12 -6.28 6.73
N ARG A 76 -5.16 -6.74 7.54
CA ARG A 76 -5.16 -6.66 9.01
C ARG A 76 -4.04 -5.78 9.54
N ALA A 77 -3.31 -5.08 8.65
CA ALA A 77 -2.22 -4.21 9.04
C ALA A 77 -2.76 -2.90 9.64
N GLY A 78 -2.82 -2.86 10.94
CA GLY A 78 -3.25 -1.68 11.69
C GLY A 78 -4.60 -1.13 11.21
N SER A 79 -4.62 0.15 10.84
CA SER A 79 -5.81 0.87 10.38
C SER A 79 -5.88 1.07 8.86
N ALA A 80 -5.11 0.31 8.07
CA ALA A 80 -4.98 0.51 6.62
C ALA A 80 -6.34 0.57 5.89
N LYS A 81 -7.26 -0.36 6.16
CA LYS A 81 -8.60 -0.35 5.56
C LYS A 81 -9.41 0.89 5.94
N SER A 82 -9.33 1.31 7.18
CA SER A 82 -10.03 2.50 7.67
C SER A 82 -9.49 3.77 7.00
N TYR A 83 -8.17 3.91 6.89
CA TYR A 83 -7.54 5.04 6.23
C TYR A 83 -7.90 5.12 4.75
N ASN A 84 -7.84 4.00 4.03
CA ASN A 84 -8.23 3.96 2.61
C ASN A 84 -9.69 4.37 2.41
N LYS A 85 -10.62 3.89 3.27
CA LYS A 85 -12.03 4.29 3.22
C LYS A 85 -12.20 5.79 3.46
N LYS A 86 -11.59 6.33 4.51
CA LYS A 86 -11.67 7.74 4.85
C LYS A 86 -11.08 8.63 3.75
N TRP A 87 -9.97 8.22 3.16
CA TRP A 87 -9.32 8.96 2.08
C TRP A 87 -10.19 8.98 0.83
N HIS A 88 -10.74 7.82 0.43
CA HIS A 88 -11.74 7.74 -0.64
C HIS A 88 -12.93 8.68 -0.39
N GLN A 89 -13.50 8.66 0.82
CA GLN A 89 -14.64 9.51 1.19
C GLN A 89 -14.31 11.00 1.17
N ARG A 90 -13.12 11.38 1.62
CA ARG A 90 -12.71 12.77 1.74
C ARG A 90 -12.35 13.39 0.38
N GLU A 91 -11.67 12.65 -0.49
CA GLU A 91 -11.07 13.19 -1.71
C GLU A 91 -11.66 12.60 -3.00
N GLY A 92 -12.55 11.63 -2.89
CA GLY A 92 -13.15 10.98 -4.07
C GLY A 92 -12.18 10.10 -4.85
N ILE A 93 -10.99 9.80 -4.31
CA ILE A 93 -10.01 8.93 -4.98
C ILE A 93 -10.61 7.53 -5.13
N PRO A 94 -10.62 6.93 -6.33
CA PRO A 94 -11.15 5.59 -6.52
C PRO A 94 -10.46 4.57 -5.60
N LEU A 95 -11.24 3.72 -4.92
CA LEU A 95 -10.76 2.65 -4.06
C LEU A 95 -11.17 1.30 -4.63
N LYS A 96 -10.20 0.41 -4.82
CA LYS A 96 -10.39 -0.98 -5.27
C LYS A 96 -10.05 -1.95 -4.15
N TRP A 97 -10.99 -2.82 -3.86
CA TRP A 97 -10.83 -3.91 -2.91
C TRP A 97 -10.39 -5.17 -3.64
N ILE A 98 -9.29 -5.77 -3.18
CA ILE A 98 -8.77 -7.01 -3.78
C ILE A 98 -9.26 -8.20 -2.94
N LYS A 99 -10.06 -9.05 -3.56
CA LYS A 99 -10.59 -10.25 -2.92
C LYS A 99 -9.46 -11.20 -2.53
N ASN A 100 -9.62 -11.85 -1.38
CA ASN A 100 -8.67 -12.83 -0.86
C ASN A 100 -7.23 -12.33 -0.69
N ALA A 101 -7.02 -11.01 -0.58
CA ALA A 101 -5.72 -10.40 -0.39
C ALA A 101 -5.61 -9.75 0.98
N GLY A 102 -4.43 -9.84 1.59
CA GLY A 102 -4.02 -9.14 2.80
C GLY A 102 -3.42 -7.76 2.50
N HIS A 103 -2.50 -7.33 3.37
CA HIS A 103 -1.81 -6.04 3.24
C HIS A 103 -0.95 -5.96 1.97
N ASN A 104 -0.27 -7.05 1.64
CA ASN A 104 0.53 -7.18 0.42
C ASN A 104 -0.33 -7.70 -0.73
N SER A 105 -1.37 -6.96 -1.10
CA SER A 105 -2.31 -7.36 -2.13
C SER A 105 -1.67 -7.65 -3.49
N ASN A 106 -0.58 -6.98 -3.80
CA ASN A 106 0.23 -7.19 -5.01
C ASN A 106 0.94 -8.55 -5.05
N THR A 107 1.24 -9.16 -3.91
CA THR A 107 1.82 -10.52 -3.85
C THR A 107 0.76 -11.59 -3.69
N ASP A 108 -0.39 -11.24 -3.11
CA ASP A 108 -1.50 -12.18 -2.93
C ASP A 108 -2.32 -12.38 -4.21
N GLN A 109 -2.52 -11.30 -4.98
CA GLN A 109 -3.33 -11.28 -6.20
C GLN A 109 -2.63 -10.44 -7.29
N PRO A 110 -1.44 -10.85 -7.76
CA PRO A 110 -0.61 -10.06 -8.68
C PRO A 110 -1.33 -9.71 -9.98
N ASP A 111 -2.03 -10.66 -10.58
CA ASP A 111 -2.70 -10.45 -11.87
C ASP A 111 -3.82 -9.41 -11.78
N GLU A 112 -4.60 -9.45 -10.70
CA GLU A 112 -5.66 -8.47 -10.47
C GLU A 112 -5.09 -7.07 -10.21
N VAL A 113 -4.06 -6.97 -9.38
CA VAL A 113 -3.41 -5.70 -9.06
C VAL A 113 -2.74 -5.11 -10.30
N ASN A 114 -1.99 -5.89 -11.07
CA ASN A 114 -1.33 -5.44 -12.30
C ASN A 114 -2.35 -4.95 -13.32
N ARG A 115 -3.43 -5.69 -13.56
CA ARG A 115 -4.51 -5.26 -14.47
C ARG A 115 -5.14 -3.93 -14.04
N LEU A 116 -5.34 -3.71 -12.74
CA LEU A 116 -5.86 -2.44 -12.22
C LEU A 116 -4.90 -1.28 -12.46
N ILE A 117 -3.60 -1.52 -12.27
CA ILE A 117 -2.56 -0.52 -12.52
C ILE A 117 -2.50 -0.18 -14.01
N GLU A 118 -2.44 -1.18 -14.89
CA GLU A 118 -2.42 -0.99 -16.35
C GLU A 118 -3.64 -0.20 -16.84
N LYS A 119 -4.83 -0.58 -16.36
CA LYS A 119 -6.06 0.13 -16.69
C LYS A 119 -6.02 1.58 -16.21
N PHE A 120 -5.57 1.83 -14.99
CA PHE A 120 -5.46 3.18 -14.43
C PHE A 120 -4.50 4.05 -15.23
N ILE A 121 -3.32 3.53 -15.58
CA ILE A 121 -2.33 4.24 -16.41
C ILE A 121 -2.94 4.57 -17.78
N GLY A 122 -3.56 3.60 -18.44
CA GLY A 122 -4.20 3.83 -19.73
C GLY A 122 -5.31 4.90 -19.70
N GLU A 123 -6.11 4.94 -18.63
CA GLU A 123 -7.14 5.97 -18.45
C GLU A 123 -6.55 7.37 -18.22
N VAL A 124 -5.43 7.46 -17.49
CA VAL A 124 -4.73 8.73 -17.25
C VAL A 124 -4.09 9.25 -18.53
N ASP A 125 -3.39 8.40 -19.26
CA ASP A 125 -2.73 8.75 -20.53
C ASP A 125 -3.75 9.14 -21.61
N GLY A 126 -4.85 8.40 -21.72
CA GLY A 126 -5.94 8.73 -22.63
C GLY A 126 -6.57 10.11 -22.35
N LYS A 127 -6.73 10.48 -21.07
CA LYS A 127 -7.21 11.81 -20.68
C LYS A 127 -6.20 12.91 -21.00
N ASN A 128 -4.91 12.67 -20.83
CA ASN A 128 -3.84 13.61 -21.13
C ASN A 128 -3.76 13.86 -22.64
N LEU A 129 -3.83 12.81 -23.45
CA LEU A 129 -3.87 12.92 -24.92
C LEU A 129 -5.11 13.68 -25.42
N ALA A 130 -6.27 13.46 -24.81
CA ALA A 130 -7.50 14.18 -25.15
C ALA A 130 -7.42 15.69 -24.81
N LYS A 131 -6.81 16.03 -23.66
CA LYS A 131 -6.57 17.43 -23.29
C LYS A 131 -5.58 18.10 -24.23
N SER A 132 -4.47 17.46 -24.58
CA SER A 132 -3.48 17.99 -25.52
C SER A 132 -4.08 18.26 -26.89
N LYS A 133 -4.87 17.33 -27.45
CA LYS A 133 -5.59 17.56 -28.72
C LYS A 133 -6.58 18.71 -28.67
N LYS A 134 -7.24 18.93 -27.54
CA LYS A 134 -8.20 20.03 -27.37
C LYS A 134 -7.50 21.39 -27.32
N THR A 135 -6.31 21.47 -26.73
CA THR A 135 -5.51 22.70 -26.69
C THR A 135 -5.04 23.09 -28.08
N ILE A 136 -4.56 22.13 -28.89
CA ILE A 136 -4.11 22.39 -30.28
C ILE A 136 -5.26 22.91 -31.18
N LEU A 137 -6.49 22.51 -30.94
CA LEU A 137 -7.65 22.95 -31.73
C LEU A 137 -8.17 24.35 -31.36
N TYR A 138 -7.71 24.94 -30.25
CA TYR A 138 -8.07 26.32 -29.86
C TYR A 138 -6.99 27.35 -30.17
N GLU A 139 -5.81 26.92 -30.60
CA GLU A 139 -4.67 27.78 -30.98
C GLU A 139 -4.51 27.90 -32.52
N ALA A 140 -5.38 27.28 -33.29
CA ALA A 140 -5.45 27.33 -34.75
C ALA A 140 -6.69 28.09 -35.21
#